data_852194a63785e6fa10c3294c0fae4b8b
#
_entry.id   852194a63785e6fa10c3294c0fae4b8b
#
_cell.length_a   1.000
_cell.length_b   1.000
_cell.length_c   1.000
_cell.angle_alpha   90.00
_cell.angle_beta   90.00
_cell.angle_gamma   90.00
#
_symmetry.space_group_name_H-M   'P 1'
#
loop_
_entity.id
_entity.type
_entity.pdbx_description
1 polymer ?
#
loop_
_entity_poly.entity_id
_entity_poly.type
_entity_poly.pdbx_seq_one_letter_code
_entity_poly.pdbx_strand_id
1 'polypeptide(L)'
;MKINVHVRDQMFPIFCGQGAQKIRWLSDVALHRYEHFNNQDPGLAKGMRFENGQYIGWDFIIKDTLSDDVHIWVILKEDLALIEAEQMQLE
;
A
#
# COMPACT_ATOMS: atom_id res chain seq x y z
N MET A 1 -4.08 -2.06 16.98
CA MET A 1 -3.52 -1.12 15.99
C MET A 1 -4.22 -1.29 14.67
N LYS A 2 -4.69 -0.21 14.08
CA LYS A 2 -5.38 -0.21 12.80
C LYS A 2 -4.60 0.64 11.81
N ILE A 3 -4.37 0.12 10.59
CA ILE A 3 -3.73 0.85 9.51
C ILE A 3 -4.69 0.93 8.33
N ASN A 4 -4.88 2.11 7.78
CA ASN A 4 -5.77 2.34 6.65
C ASN A 4 -4.97 2.25 5.35
N VAL A 5 -5.12 1.14 4.63
CA VAL A 5 -4.34 0.87 3.41
C VAL A 5 -5.17 1.18 2.19
N HIS A 6 -4.67 2.08 1.35
CA HIS A 6 -5.31 2.47 0.10
C HIS A 6 -4.76 1.66 -1.06
N VAL A 7 -5.67 1.11 -1.85
CA VAL A 7 -5.35 0.46 -3.13
C VAL A 7 -6.18 1.18 -4.19
N ARG A 8 -5.52 1.98 -5.00
CA ARG A 8 -6.19 2.86 -5.97
C ARG A 8 -7.19 3.78 -5.26
N ASP A 9 -8.46 3.76 -5.63
CA ASP A 9 -9.51 4.61 -5.05
C ASP A 9 -10.24 3.98 -3.87
N GLN A 10 -9.79 2.80 -3.41
CA GLN A 10 -10.41 2.09 -2.30
C GLN A 10 -9.50 2.07 -1.08
N MET A 11 -10.11 2.07 0.09
CA MET A 11 -9.38 2.04 1.35
C MET A 11 -9.86 0.86 2.19
N PHE A 12 -8.89 0.13 2.75
CA PHE A 12 -9.13 -1.04 3.59
C PHE A 12 -8.51 -0.83 4.97
N PRO A 13 -9.33 -0.72 6.03
CA PRO A 13 -8.78 -0.71 7.38
C PRO A 13 -8.30 -2.13 7.74
N ILE A 14 -7.05 -2.24 8.15
CA ILE A 14 -6.43 -3.52 8.48
C ILE A 14 -6.01 -3.51 9.95
N PHE A 15 -6.52 -4.45 10.71
CA PHE A 15 -6.19 -4.60 12.12
C PHE A 15 -4.98 -5.51 12.27
N CYS A 16 -3.92 -4.98 12.86
CA CYS A 16 -2.63 -5.67 12.98
C CYS A 16 -2.27 -6.02 14.42
N GLY A 17 -3.24 -6.06 15.33
CA GLY A 17 -2.97 -6.37 16.72
C GLY A 17 -1.93 -5.43 17.30
N GLN A 18 -0.80 -5.97 17.74
CA GLN A 18 0.32 -5.20 18.31
C GLN A 18 1.27 -4.64 17.24
N GLY A 19 1.04 -4.95 15.97
CA GLY A 19 1.87 -4.44 14.87
C GLY A 19 3.22 -5.12 14.74
N ALA A 20 3.32 -6.40 15.10
CA ALA A 20 4.57 -7.15 15.02
C ALA A 20 4.90 -7.64 13.60
N GLN A 21 3.98 -7.52 12.66
CA GLN A 21 4.17 -7.96 11.29
C GLN A 21 5.04 -6.94 10.51
N LYS A 22 5.57 -7.40 9.38
CA LYS A 22 6.29 -6.52 8.45
C LYS A 22 5.33 -5.72 7.59
N ILE A 23 5.80 -4.60 7.08
CA ILE A 23 5.03 -3.72 6.18
C ILE A 23 4.47 -4.49 4.98
N ARG A 24 5.25 -5.42 4.40
CA ARG A 24 4.79 -6.23 3.24
C ARG A 24 3.49 -6.98 3.52
N TRP A 25 3.26 -7.39 4.76
CA TRP A 25 2.03 -8.09 5.13
C TRP A 25 0.79 -7.22 4.91
N LEU A 26 0.90 -5.92 5.18
CA LEU A 26 -0.21 -4.98 4.93
C LEU A 26 -0.56 -4.92 3.44
N SER A 27 0.44 -4.89 2.58
CA SER A 27 0.24 -4.92 1.13
C SER A 27 -0.47 -6.22 0.70
N ASP A 28 0.01 -7.36 1.19
CA ASP A 28 -0.57 -8.66 0.83
C ASP A 28 -2.05 -8.75 1.23
N VAL A 29 -2.38 -8.33 2.44
CA VAL A 29 -3.76 -8.33 2.93
C VAL A 29 -4.65 -7.38 2.11
N ALA A 30 -4.16 -6.16 1.86
CA ALA A 30 -4.91 -5.16 1.12
C ALA A 30 -5.18 -5.60 -0.32
N LEU A 31 -4.20 -6.16 -1.01
CA LEU A 31 -4.37 -6.66 -2.37
C LEU A 31 -5.32 -7.84 -2.43
N HIS A 32 -5.26 -8.73 -1.45
CA HIS A 32 -6.20 -9.86 -1.36
C HIS A 32 -7.63 -9.37 -1.21
N ARG A 33 -7.86 -8.38 -0.34
CA ARG A 33 -9.18 -7.78 -0.15
C ARG A 33 -9.67 -7.06 -1.39
N TYR A 34 -8.79 -6.33 -2.05
CA TYR A 34 -9.12 -5.63 -3.30
C TYR A 34 -9.59 -6.62 -4.36
N GLU A 35 -8.85 -7.70 -4.57
CA GLU A 35 -9.21 -8.76 -5.51
C GLU A 35 -10.58 -9.38 -5.17
N HIS A 36 -10.80 -9.64 -3.90
CA HIS A 36 -12.06 -10.25 -3.44
C HIS A 36 -13.26 -9.32 -3.70
N PHE A 37 -13.15 -8.04 -3.37
CA PHE A 37 -14.27 -7.10 -3.50
C PHE A 37 -14.52 -6.66 -4.94
N ASN A 38 -13.51 -6.63 -5.77
CA ASN A 38 -13.61 -6.14 -7.15
C ASN A 38 -13.64 -7.27 -8.19
N ASN A 39 -13.42 -8.50 -7.76
CA ASN A 39 -13.30 -9.66 -8.64
C ASN A 39 -12.28 -9.41 -9.76
N GLN A 40 -11.19 -8.75 -9.42
CA GLN A 40 -10.15 -8.35 -10.35
C GLN A 40 -8.80 -8.36 -9.64
N ASP A 41 -7.80 -9.00 -10.25
CA ASP A 41 -6.43 -9.01 -9.73
C ASP A 41 -5.81 -7.64 -9.94
N PRO A 42 -5.38 -6.94 -8.88
CA PRO A 42 -4.74 -5.63 -9.01
C PRO A 42 -3.30 -5.70 -9.54
N GLY A 43 -2.73 -6.88 -9.66
CA GLY A 43 -1.34 -7.07 -10.08
C GLY A 43 -0.37 -7.04 -8.92
N LEU A 44 0.90 -6.78 -9.23
CA LEU A 44 1.98 -6.81 -8.25
C LEU A 44 2.17 -5.46 -7.59
N ALA A 45 2.42 -5.48 -6.28
CA ALA A 45 2.82 -4.30 -5.53
C ALA A 45 4.33 -4.08 -5.67
N LYS A 46 4.75 -2.84 -5.90
CA LYS A 46 6.15 -2.44 -5.97
C LYS A 46 6.64 -1.75 -4.70
N GLY A 47 5.74 -1.34 -3.84
CA GLY A 47 6.08 -0.68 -2.60
C GLY A 47 4.86 -0.08 -1.94
N MET A 48 5.10 0.64 -0.86
CA MET A 48 4.08 1.41 -0.18
C MET A 48 4.62 2.81 0.11
N ARG A 49 3.72 3.76 0.27
CA ARG A 49 4.10 5.15 0.55
C ARG A 49 3.16 5.80 1.55
N PHE A 50 3.66 6.84 2.20
CA PHE A 50 2.83 7.77 2.95
C PHE A 50 2.09 8.74 2.02
N GLU A 51 1.17 9.51 2.57
CA GLU A 51 0.41 10.52 1.82
C GLU A 51 1.33 11.54 1.13
N ASN A 52 2.44 11.90 1.77
CA ASN A 52 3.41 12.85 1.22
C ASN A 52 4.31 12.27 0.12
N GLY A 53 4.12 11.01 -0.23
CA GLY A 53 4.91 10.34 -1.27
C GLY A 53 6.15 9.60 -0.78
N GLN A 54 6.49 9.71 0.49
CA GLN A 54 7.65 9.02 1.04
C GLN A 54 7.45 7.50 1.04
N TYR A 55 8.42 6.77 0.51
CA TYR A 55 8.37 5.30 0.46
C TYR A 55 8.55 4.68 1.84
N ILE A 56 7.93 3.51 2.01
CA ILE A 56 8.01 2.72 3.24
C ILE A 56 8.68 1.39 2.90
N GLY A 57 9.72 1.03 3.64
CA GLY A 57 10.46 -0.22 3.40
C GLY A 57 9.65 -1.46 3.75
N TRP A 58 9.73 -2.48 2.89
CA TRP A 58 8.97 -3.74 3.01
C TRP A 58 9.26 -4.51 4.31
N ASP A 59 10.50 -4.48 4.78
CA ASP A 59 10.96 -5.32 5.87
C ASP A 59 10.90 -4.64 7.23
N PHE A 60 10.48 -3.39 7.29
CA PHE A 60 10.26 -2.69 8.55
C PHE A 60 9.07 -3.29 9.28
N ILE A 61 9.10 -3.22 10.61
CA ILE A 61 8.02 -3.69 11.46
C ILE A 61 6.97 -2.60 11.58
N ILE A 62 5.70 -2.96 11.50
CA ILE A 62 4.58 -2.02 11.48
C ILE A 62 4.62 -1.07 12.67
N LYS A 63 4.71 -1.62 13.89
CA LYS A 63 4.67 -0.82 15.12
C LYS A 63 5.83 0.16 15.26
N ASP A 64 6.97 -0.13 14.62
CA ASP A 64 8.17 0.70 14.67
C ASP A 64 8.16 1.80 13.62
N THR A 65 7.29 1.70 12.64
CA THR A 65 7.28 2.55 11.44
C THR A 65 6.02 3.39 11.33
N LEU A 66 4.87 2.84 11.73
CA LEU A 66 3.55 3.43 11.52
C LEU A 66 2.87 3.73 12.85
N SER A 67 2.04 4.76 12.83
CA SER A 67 1.17 5.12 13.95
C SER A 67 -0.22 4.53 13.74
N ASP A 68 -0.95 4.32 14.84
CA ASP A 68 -2.33 3.85 14.77
C ASP A 68 -3.18 4.79 13.91
N ASP A 69 -4.03 4.21 13.09
CA ASP A 69 -4.99 4.92 12.22
C ASP A 69 -4.34 5.72 11.08
N VAL A 70 -3.04 5.53 10.80
CA VAL A 70 -2.37 6.19 9.69
C VAL A 70 -2.88 5.67 8.35
N HIS A 71 -2.84 6.53 7.33
CA HIS A 71 -3.17 6.18 5.95
C HIS A 71 -1.91 5.96 5.14
N ILE A 72 -1.83 4.83 4.44
CA ILE A 72 -0.73 4.51 3.54
C ILE A 72 -1.29 3.96 2.23
N TRP A 73 -0.51 4.06 1.16
CA TRP A 73 -0.92 3.68 -0.19
C TRP A 73 -0.04 2.58 -0.76
N VAL A 74 -0.66 1.58 -1.38
CA VAL A 74 0.07 0.56 -2.14
C VAL A 74 0.44 1.13 -3.50
N ILE A 75 1.70 0.97 -3.89
CA ILE A 75 2.19 1.34 -5.21
C ILE A 75 2.15 0.10 -6.09
N LEU A 76 1.27 0.09 -7.08
CA LEU A 76 1.13 -1.04 -8.01
C LEU A 76 2.07 -0.87 -9.20
N LYS A 77 2.56 -1.98 -9.72
CA LYS A 77 3.49 -1.99 -10.85
C LYS A 77 2.91 -1.26 -12.06
N GLU A 78 1.64 -1.49 -12.38
CA GLU A 78 0.98 -0.84 -13.52
C GLU A 78 0.89 0.67 -13.32
N ASP A 79 0.52 1.11 -12.12
CA ASP A 79 0.38 2.54 -11.82
C ASP A 79 1.73 3.24 -11.86
N LEU A 80 2.79 2.57 -11.40
CA LEU A 80 4.15 3.12 -11.46
C LEU A 80 4.60 3.33 -12.91
N ALA A 81 4.32 2.38 -13.79
CA ALA A 81 4.65 2.51 -15.21
C ALA A 81 3.92 3.69 -15.86
N LEU A 82 2.65 3.91 -15.50
CA LEU A 82 1.87 5.05 -16.00
C LEU A 82 2.43 6.38 -15.50
N ILE A 83 2.81 6.46 -14.24
CA ILE A 83 3.41 7.66 -13.65
C ILE A 83 4.72 8.00 -14.36
N GLU A 84 5.58 7.02 -14.59
CA GLU A 84 6.84 7.20 -15.30
C GLU A 84 6.62 7.67 -16.74
N ALA A 85 5.63 7.09 -17.44
CA ALA A 85 5.29 7.50 -18.80
C ALA A 85 4.78 8.94 -18.87
N GLU A 86 3.95 9.35 -17.90
CA GLU A 86 3.45 10.71 -17.80
C GLU A 86 4.59 11.70 -17.56
N GLN A 87 5.52 11.37 -16.67
CA GLN A 87 6.69 12.22 -16.40
C GLN A 87 7.57 12.41 -17.64
N MET A 88 7.72 11.36 -18.43
CA MET A 88 8.51 11.45 -19.67
C MET A 88 7.84 12.33 -20.70
N GLN A 89 6.51 12.39 -20.71
CA GLN A 89 5.77 13.23 -21.65
C GLN A 89 5.81 14.72 -21.29
N LEU A 90 6.02 15.02 -20.01
CA LEU A 90 6.07 16.41 -19.53
C LEU A 90 7.44 17.06 -19.73
N GLU A 91 8.44 16.29 -20.05
CA GLU A 91 9.79 16.79 -20.40
C GLU A 91 9.87 17.11 -21.89
#